data_d83d5bc0fe4e11a7af3598cf2c7752e5
#
_entry.id   d83d5bc0fe4e11a7af3598cf2c7752e5
#
_cell.length_a   1.000
_cell.length_b   1.000
_cell.length_c   1.000
_cell.angle_alpha   90.00
_cell.angle_beta   90.00
_cell.angle_gamma   90.00
#
_symmetry.space_group_name_H-M   'P 1'
#
loop_
_entity.id
_entity.type
_entity.pdbx_description
1 polymer ?
#
loop_
_entity_poly.entity_id
_entity_poly.type
_entity_poly.pdbx_seq_one_letter_code
_entity_poly.pdbx_strand_id
1 'polypeptide(L)' 'MKNLVREMRTSQGLSQADLGRAVNVSRQTVIAIERGRYLPSLPLAIALARFFAISVEELFVIEEDGS' A
#
# COMPACT_ATOMS: atom_id res chain seq x y z
N MET A 1 6.13 -0.92 -9.17
CA MET A 1 6.45 -1.79 -8.03
C MET A 1 5.23 -2.61 -7.67
N LYS A 2 5.42 -3.89 -7.45
CA LYS A 2 4.34 -4.76 -6.98
C LYS A 2 4.09 -4.55 -5.50
N ASN A 3 2.83 -4.62 -5.12
CA ASN A 3 2.46 -4.57 -3.71
C ASN A 3 1.14 -5.29 -3.50
N LEU A 4 0.82 -5.56 -2.25
CA LEU A 4 -0.38 -6.27 -1.87
C LEU A 4 -1.42 -5.32 -1.25
N VAL A 5 -1.29 -4.02 -1.46
CA VAL A 5 -2.18 -3.05 -0.82
C VAL A 5 -3.63 -3.31 -1.20
N ARG A 6 -3.90 -3.51 -2.48
CA ARG A 6 -5.27 -3.77 -2.93
C ARG A 6 -5.83 -5.05 -2.32
N GLU A 7 -5.05 -6.13 -2.35
CA GLU A 7 -5.50 -7.41 -1.81
C GLU A 7 -5.79 -7.31 -0.32
N MET A 8 -4.91 -6.65 0.42
CA MET A 8 -5.13 -6.49 1.85
C MET A 8 -6.34 -5.60 2.13
N ARG A 9 -6.48 -4.54 1.36
CA ARG A 9 -7.61 -3.62 1.51
C ARG A 9 -8.93 -4.33 1.26
N THR A 10 -9.02 -5.04 0.14
CA THR A 10 -10.27 -5.70 -0.23
C THR A 10 -10.61 -6.85 0.70
N SER A 11 -9.60 -7.53 1.23
CA SER A 11 -9.84 -8.60 2.20
C SER A 11 -10.47 -8.07 3.48
N GLN A 12 -10.29 -6.80 3.79
CA GLN A 12 -10.89 -6.18 4.96
C GLN A 12 -12.17 -5.40 4.61
N GLY A 13 -12.61 -5.48 3.36
CA GLY A 13 -13.84 -4.81 2.94
C GLY A 13 -13.75 -3.30 2.89
N LEU A 14 -12.55 -2.75 2.72
CA LEU A 14 -12.34 -1.31 2.73
C LEU A 14 -12.34 -0.74 1.32
N SER A 15 -12.90 0.46 1.16
CA SER A 15 -12.77 1.20 -0.09
C SER A 15 -11.41 1.89 -0.15
N GLN A 16 -11.05 2.36 -1.33
CA GLN A 16 -9.82 3.15 -1.48
C GLN A 16 -9.88 4.42 -0.63
N ALA A 17 -11.05 5.04 -0.56
CA ALA A 17 -11.22 6.23 0.27
C ALA A 17 -11.09 5.89 1.76
N ASP A 18 -11.62 4.75 2.18
CA ASP A 18 -11.49 4.31 3.58
C ASP A 18 -10.02 4.15 3.95
N LEU A 19 -9.26 3.49 3.10
CA LEU A 19 -7.85 3.29 3.37
C LEU A 19 -7.10 4.62 3.40
N GLY A 20 -7.41 5.52 2.47
CA GLY A 20 -6.80 6.84 2.45
C GLY A 20 -7.00 7.57 3.76
N ARG A 21 -8.22 7.53 4.30
CA ARG A 21 -8.51 8.17 5.58
C ARG A 21 -7.73 7.51 6.72
N ALA A 22 -7.62 6.19 6.69
CA ALA A 22 -6.93 5.46 7.76
C ALA A 22 -5.46 5.81 7.86
N VAL A 23 -4.81 6.08 6.72
CA VAL A 23 -3.38 6.41 6.71
C VAL A 23 -3.13 7.87 6.31
N ASN A 24 -4.19 8.66 6.29
CA ASN A 24 -4.12 10.12 6.14
C ASN A 24 -3.54 10.56 4.79
N VAL A 25 -3.99 9.93 3.72
CA VAL A 25 -3.65 10.34 2.36
C VAL A 25 -4.92 10.36 1.51
N SER A 26 -4.84 10.98 0.33
CA SER A 26 -5.99 11.06 -0.55
C SER A 26 -6.27 9.72 -1.21
N ARG A 27 -7.51 9.59 -1.70
CA ARG A 27 -7.89 8.41 -2.49
C ARG A 27 -7.01 8.27 -3.72
N GLN A 28 -6.65 9.38 -4.35
CA GLN A 28 -5.78 9.36 -5.52
C GLN A 28 -4.43 8.74 -5.20
N THR A 29 -3.89 9.03 -4.04
CA THR A 29 -2.62 8.45 -3.61
C THR A 29 -2.76 6.93 -3.46
N VAL A 30 -3.86 6.46 -2.86
CA VAL A 30 -4.10 5.02 -2.71
C VAL A 30 -4.16 4.35 -4.09
N ILE A 31 -4.89 4.97 -5.02
CA ILE A 31 -5.01 4.44 -6.38
C ILE A 31 -3.63 4.32 -7.02
N ALA A 32 -2.82 5.36 -6.92
CA ALA A 32 -1.49 5.37 -7.54
C ALA A 32 -0.59 4.29 -6.93
N ILE A 33 -0.67 4.10 -5.62
CA ILE A 33 0.10 3.06 -4.95
C ILE A 33 -0.34 1.68 -5.44
N GLU A 34 -1.64 1.43 -5.48
CA GLU A 34 -2.15 0.12 -5.88
C GLU A 34 -1.78 -0.22 -7.31
N ARG A 35 -1.66 0.78 -8.16
CA ARG A 35 -1.25 0.56 -9.55
C ARG A 35 0.26 0.47 -9.74
N GLY A 36 1.02 0.61 -8.67
CA GLY A 36 2.48 0.55 -8.75
C GLY A 36 3.11 1.78 -9.39
N ARG A 37 2.36 2.88 -9.50
CA ARG A 37 2.86 4.11 -10.13
C ARG A 37 3.46 5.10 -9.16
N TYR A 38 3.25 4.89 -7.88
CA TYR A 38 3.73 5.79 -6.86
C TYR A 38 4.38 4.97 -5.76
N LEU A 39 5.63 5.27 -5.50
CA LEU A 39 6.36 4.63 -4.40
C LEU A 39 6.14 5.48 -3.16
N PRO A 40 5.45 4.96 -2.14
CA PRO A 40 5.18 5.77 -0.95
C PRO A 40 6.46 6.11 -0.21
N SER A 41 6.44 7.23 0.51
CA SER A 41 7.52 7.57 1.42
C SER A 41 7.65 6.48 2.48
N LEU A 42 8.80 6.43 3.14
CA LEU A 42 9.00 5.43 4.19
C LEU A 42 7.95 5.57 5.30
N PRO A 43 7.64 6.77 5.81
CA PRO A 43 6.59 6.88 6.82
C PRO A 43 5.25 6.33 6.36
N LEU A 44 4.87 6.60 5.11
CA LEU A 44 3.60 6.10 4.59
C LEU A 44 3.64 4.58 4.41
N ALA A 45 4.75 4.04 3.92
CA ALA A 45 4.89 2.59 3.76
C ALA A 45 4.76 1.89 5.12
N ILE A 46 5.38 2.46 6.15
CA ILE A 46 5.29 1.92 7.50
C ILE A 46 3.85 2.01 8.03
N ALA A 47 3.17 3.13 7.78
CA ALA A 47 1.79 3.29 8.23
C ALA A 47 0.88 2.24 7.58
N LEU A 48 1.05 2.00 6.28
CA LEU A 48 0.27 1.00 5.57
C LEU A 48 0.53 -0.40 6.13
N ALA A 49 1.81 -0.74 6.33
CA ALA A 49 2.17 -2.06 6.84
C ALA A 49 1.60 -2.27 8.24
N ARG A 50 1.68 -1.26 9.09
CA ARG A 50 1.12 -1.34 10.44
C ARG A 50 -0.39 -1.48 10.42
N PHE A 51 -1.04 -0.74 9.52
CA PHE A 51 -2.49 -0.82 9.39
C PHE A 51 -2.93 -2.24 9.02
N PHE A 52 -2.19 -2.89 8.14
CA PHE A 52 -2.51 -4.25 7.72
C PHE A 52 -1.86 -5.32 8.60
N ALA A 53 -1.07 -4.92 9.58
CA ALA A 53 -0.39 -5.83 10.53
C ALA A 53 0.54 -6.82 9.84
N ILE A 54 1.26 -6.35 8.83
CA ILE A 54 2.31 -7.13 8.16
C ILE A 54 3.54 -6.23 8.03
N SER A 55 4.65 -6.83 7.61
CA SER A 55 5.87 -6.06 7.44
C SER A 55 5.85 -5.27 6.13
N VAL A 56 6.68 -4.23 6.06
CA VAL A 56 6.83 -3.48 4.82
C VAL A 56 7.29 -4.42 3.70
N GLU A 57 8.19 -5.33 4.00
CA GLU A 57 8.71 -6.26 3.00
C GLU A 57 7.66 -7.22 2.49
N GLU A 58 6.67 -7.55 3.33
CA GLU A 58 5.56 -8.39 2.88
C GLU A 58 4.58 -7.61 2.02
N LEU A 59 4.40 -6.34 2.33
CA LEU A 59 3.43 -5.51 1.63
C LEU A 59 3.95 -5.01 0.29
N PHE A 60 5.22 -4.62 0.23
CA PHE A 60 5.83 -4.09 -0.99
C PHE A 60 6.88 -5.05 -1.50
N VAL A 61 6.65 -5.60 -2.68
CA VAL A 61 7.53 -6.60 -3.26
C VAL A 61 8.50 -5.91 -4.20
N ILE A 62 9.78 -6.00 -3.90
CA ILE A 62 10.81 -5.46 -4.76
C ILE A 62 11.24 -6.58 -5.70
N GLU A 63 11.10 -6.32 -6.99
CA GLU A 63 11.48 -7.31 -8.00
C GLU A 63 12.96 -7.16 -8.30
N GLU A 64 13.68 -8.22 -8.08
CA GLU A 64 15.12 -8.21 -8.30
C GLU A 64 15.50 -9.07 -9.48
N ASP A 65 14.71 -9.07 -10.48
CA ASP A 65 14.80 -9.97 -11.63
C ASP A 65 16.07 -9.77 -12.43
N GLY A 66 17.18 -9.97 -11.82
CA GLY A 66 18.44 -9.77 -12.49
C GLY A 66 18.88 -8.33 -12.51
N SER A 67 18.16 -7.54 -11.84
CA SER A 67 18.55 -6.14 -11.70
C SER A 67 19.34 -5.98 -10.43
#